data_986229e579ad7d2fa04e52624d1db746
#
_entry.id   986229e579ad7d2fa04e52624d1db746
#
_cell.length_a   1.000
_cell.length_b   1.000
_cell.length_c   1.000
_cell.angle_alpha   90.00
_cell.angle_beta   90.00
_cell.angle_gamma   90.00
#
_symmetry.space_group_name_H-M   'P 1'
#
loop_
_entity.id
_entity.type
_entity.pdbx_description
1 polymer ?
#
loop_
_entity_poly.entity_id
_entity_poly.type
_entity_poly.pdbx_seq_one_letter_code
_entity_poly.pdbx_strand_id
1 'polypeptide(L)'
;MIPVWLKLLDLLRPLFEWQKIDFVQLRAIVGVKLTMDNRRANPFQRNQEHDASYAFLGTSILLAVFACFFAFLIAYIPSIIFSYSIYFSYLILMLTLTLVSDFSAVLLDTSDNTIIFPRPVSAKTFYAARTTHILLYVGQIAIALSLAPVIVSFFVYGPVVGIATLLTSFLATLFAVSLTHGLYLLMLRYFSEEKLKSVINYFQIGMTIFMMGAYQILPRLLGTDDLKNVAADLSWWFVFIPPMWMAGSIDFFSRYHLDWMTLTALVFTLVVPVLSWKTINRYLSPYFSTKLANLGTSTSAPMSTN
;
A
#
# COMPACT_ATOMS: atom_id res chain seq x y z
N MET A 1 1.37 -19.03 6.79
CA MET A 1 1.13 -18.08 5.69
C MET A 1 2.11 -18.21 4.52
N ILE A 2 3.42 -18.26 4.74
CA ILE A 2 4.43 -18.41 3.66
C ILE A 2 4.07 -19.52 2.64
N PRO A 3 3.66 -20.76 3.06
CA PRO A 3 3.29 -21.79 2.09
C PRO A 3 2.09 -21.43 1.21
N VAL A 4 1.16 -20.61 1.69
CA VAL A 4 0.00 -20.15 0.91
C VAL A 4 0.45 -19.19 -0.18
N TRP A 5 1.31 -18.21 0.15
CA TRP A 5 1.85 -17.28 -0.82
C TRP A 5 2.73 -17.95 -1.87
N LEU A 6 3.52 -18.95 -1.46
CA LEU A 6 4.31 -19.75 -2.41
C LEU A 6 3.43 -20.59 -3.33
N LYS A 7 2.32 -21.16 -2.85
CA LYS A 7 1.35 -21.88 -3.70
C LYS A 7 0.67 -20.94 -4.70
N LEU A 8 0.34 -19.72 -4.27
CA LEU A 8 -0.23 -18.69 -5.15
C LEU A 8 0.79 -18.26 -6.21
N LEU A 9 2.05 -18.17 -5.84
CA LEU A 9 3.15 -17.90 -6.77
C LEU A 9 3.32 -19.07 -7.77
N ASP A 10 3.19 -20.32 -7.32
CA ASP A 10 3.27 -21.52 -8.16
C ASP A 10 2.17 -21.52 -9.25
N LEU A 11 0.99 -20.95 -8.97
CA LEU A 11 -0.08 -20.77 -9.96
C LEU A 11 0.31 -19.78 -11.08
N LEU A 12 1.16 -18.78 -10.77
CA LEU A 12 1.64 -17.79 -11.73
C LEU A 12 2.88 -18.24 -12.52
N ARG A 13 3.36 -19.46 -12.27
CA ARG A 13 4.54 -20.05 -12.93
C ARG A 13 4.54 -19.88 -14.45
N PRO A 14 3.46 -20.19 -15.22
CA PRO A 14 3.47 -20.09 -16.67
C PRO A 14 3.72 -18.65 -17.15
N LEU A 15 3.30 -17.63 -16.39
CA LEU A 15 3.52 -16.22 -16.72
C LEU A 15 5.01 -15.84 -16.64
N PHE A 16 5.72 -16.35 -15.65
CA PHE A 16 7.15 -16.08 -15.46
C PHE A 16 8.01 -16.84 -16.47
N GLU A 17 7.68 -18.10 -16.77
CA GLU A 17 8.36 -18.91 -17.78
C GLU A 17 8.18 -18.32 -19.19
N TRP A 18 6.99 -17.81 -19.52
CA TRP A 18 6.75 -17.08 -20.77
C TRP A 18 7.65 -15.85 -20.94
N GLN A 19 7.94 -15.19 -19.83
CA GLN A 19 8.86 -14.04 -19.80
C GLN A 19 10.35 -14.44 -19.76
N LYS A 20 10.69 -15.73 -19.87
CA LYS A 20 12.07 -16.26 -19.77
C LYS A 20 12.75 -15.91 -18.43
N ILE A 21 11.99 -16.01 -17.34
CA ILE A 21 12.50 -15.83 -15.97
C ILE A 21 12.69 -17.22 -15.35
N ASP A 22 13.83 -17.44 -14.68
CA ASP A 22 14.06 -18.67 -13.94
C ASP A 22 13.14 -18.74 -12.71
N PHE A 23 12.05 -19.50 -12.83
CA PHE A 23 11.03 -19.60 -11.79
C PHE A 23 11.58 -20.25 -10.52
N VAL A 24 12.51 -21.20 -10.62
CA VAL A 24 13.08 -21.90 -9.46
C VAL A 24 13.87 -20.93 -8.59
N GLN A 25 14.75 -20.13 -9.23
CA GLN A 25 15.50 -19.09 -8.53
C GLN A 25 14.58 -18.00 -7.98
N LEU A 26 13.61 -17.53 -8.76
CA LEU A 26 12.62 -16.53 -8.32
C LEU A 26 11.88 -17.00 -7.06
N ARG A 27 11.35 -18.23 -7.09
CA ARG A 27 10.62 -18.82 -5.96
C ARG A 27 11.49 -18.95 -4.71
N ALA A 28 12.75 -19.35 -4.87
CA ALA A 28 13.69 -19.46 -3.76
C ALA A 28 13.97 -18.07 -3.12
N ILE A 29 14.25 -17.05 -3.93
CA ILE A 29 14.51 -15.68 -3.46
C ILE A 29 13.29 -15.11 -2.74
N VAL A 30 12.08 -15.23 -3.34
CA VAL A 30 10.84 -14.75 -2.72
C VAL A 30 10.56 -15.48 -1.41
N GLY A 31 10.77 -16.80 -1.36
CA GLY A 31 10.59 -17.59 -0.14
C GLY A 31 11.50 -17.16 1.00
N VAL A 32 12.78 -16.91 0.72
CA VAL A 32 13.73 -16.39 1.72
C VAL A 32 13.29 -15.00 2.19
N LYS A 33 12.94 -14.08 1.29
CA LYS A 33 12.50 -12.72 1.65
C LYS A 33 11.24 -12.73 2.51
N LEU A 34 10.23 -13.50 2.16
CA LEU A 34 9.02 -13.66 2.97
C LEU A 34 9.34 -14.22 4.37
N THR A 35 10.33 -15.11 4.48
CA THR A 35 10.78 -15.64 5.77
C THR A 35 11.49 -14.57 6.58
N MET A 36 12.32 -13.75 5.93
CA MET A 36 13.01 -12.62 6.60
C MET A 36 12.01 -11.58 7.11
N ASP A 37 10.99 -11.23 6.31
CA ASP A 37 9.96 -10.27 6.73
C ASP A 37 9.14 -10.79 7.91
N ASN A 38 8.85 -12.09 7.93
CA ASN A 38 8.16 -12.70 9.06
C ASN A 38 8.97 -12.68 10.35
N ARG A 39 10.30 -12.53 10.26
CA ARG A 39 11.23 -12.44 11.40
C ARG A 39 11.61 -11.00 11.77
N ARG A 40 11.27 -10.00 10.95
CA ARG A 40 11.53 -8.60 11.30
C ARG A 40 10.63 -8.18 12.46
N ALA A 41 11.26 -7.65 13.51
CA ALA A 41 10.53 -7.09 14.64
C ALA A 41 9.64 -5.93 14.16
N ASN A 42 8.37 -5.94 14.56
CA ASN A 42 7.43 -4.89 14.27
C ASN A 42 7.94 -3.54 14.78
N PRO A 43 7.90 -2.45 13.99
CA PRO A 43 8.25 -1.12 14.49
C PRO A 43 7.38 -0.69 15.69
N PHE A 44 6.19 -1.27 15.85
CA PHE A 44 5.27 -1.02 16.96
C PHE A 44 5.53 -1.88 18.21
N GLN A 45 6.42 -2.89 18.14
CA GLN A 45 6.71 -3.82 19.27
C GLN A 45 8.21 -3.89 19.61
N ARG A 46 8.87 -2.75 19.73
CA ARG A 46 10.32 -2.65 19.95
C ARG A 46 10.85 -3.25 21.24
N ASN A 47 10.00 -3.68 22.18
CA ASN A 47 10.40 -4.06 23.55
C ASN A 47 10.01 -5.48 23.99
N GLN A 48 9.60 -6.38 23.09
CA GLN A 48 9.29 -7.75 23.51
C GLN A 48 10.10 -8.76 22.69
N GLU A 49 11.02 -9.45 23.39
CA GLU A 49 11.74 -10.65 22.92
C GLU A 49 10.78 -11.87 22.77
N HIS A 50 9.59 -11.67 22.22
CA HIS A 50 8.68 -12.77 21.90
C HIS A 50 8.85 -13.18 20.44
N ASP A 51 8.84 -14.49 20.22
CA ASP A 51 9.02 -15.20 18.95
C ASP A 51 8.67 -14.36 17.73
N ALA A 52 9.68 -13.83 17.06
CA ALA A 52 9.59 -13.04 15.83
C ALA A 52 8.83 -13.75 14.70
N SER A 53 8.52 -15.04 14.88
CA SER A 53 7.83 -15.89 13.91
C SER A 53 6.40 -15.47 13.58
N TYR A 54 5.75 -14.66 14.42
CA TYR A 54 4.35 -14.25 14.25
C TYR A 54 4.16 -12.73 14.12
N ALA A 55 5.23 -11.95 14.10
CA ALA A 55 5.15 -10.49 14.07
C ALA A 55 4.32 -9.96 12.88
N PHE A 56 4.54 -10.51 11.70
CA PHE A 56 3.82 -10.11 10.49
C PHE A 56 2.33 -10.53 10.51
N LEU A 57 2.03 -11.68 11.10
CA LEU A 57 0.66 -12.10 11.36
C LEU A 57 -0.05 -11.17 12.34
N GLY A 58 0.62 -10.80 13.42
CA GLY A 58 0.09 -9.88 14.42
C GLY A 58 -0.27 -8.53 13.83
N THR A 59 0.59 -7.98 12.96
CA THR A 59 0.29 -6.73 12.23
C THR A 59 -0.92 -6.88 11.32
N SER A 60 -0.99 -7.97 10.55
CA SER A 60 -2.12 -8.21 9.65
C SER A 60 -3.44 -8.34 10.41
N ILE A 61 -3.44 -9.01 11.57
CA ILE A 61 -4.61 -9.13 12.44
C ILE A 61 -5.00 -7.77 13.00
N LEU A 62 -4.04 -6.97 13.49
CA LEU A 62 -4.29 -5.63 13.99
C LEU A 62 -4.95 -4.75 12.90
N LEU A 63 -4.40 -4.76 11.70
CA LEU A 63 -4.95 -4.02 10.56
C LEU A 63 -6.36 -4.52 10.18
N ALA A 64 -6.62 -5.82 10.25
CA ALA A 64 -7.94 -6.39 10.01
C ALA A 64 -8.96 -5.96 11.09
N VAL A 65 -8.56 -5.86 12.35
CA VAL A 65 -9.42 -5.33 13.42
C VAL A 65 -9.82 -3.87 13.14
N PHE A 66 -8.86 -3.04 12.72
CA PHE A 66 -9.18 -1.67 12.28
C PHE A 66 -10.08 -1.66 11.03
N ALA A 67 -9.88 -2.56 10.09
CA ALA A 67 -10.75 -2.69 8.92
C ALA A 67 -12.20 -3.05 9.30
N CYS A 68 -12.41 -3.85 10.35
CA CYS A 68 -13.75 -4.13 10.88
C CYS A 68 -14.46 -2.87 11.40
N PHE A 69 -13.72 -1.94 12.00
CA PHE A 69 -14.29 -0.65 12.41
C PHE A 69 -14.82 0.15 11.20
N PHE A 70 -14.06 0.23 10.10
CA PHE A 70 -14.52 0.90 8.89
C PHE A 70 -15.65 0.15 8.18
N ALA A 71 -15.64 -1.17 8.24
CA ALA A 71 -16.76 -2.00 7.77
C ALA A 71 -18.04 -1.70 8.57
N PHE A 72 -17.93 -1.53 9.89
CA PHE A 72 -19.05 -1.09 10.73
C PHE A 72 -19.56 0.30 10.32
N LEU A 73 -18.67 1.27 10.06
CA LEU A 73 -19.08 2.60 9.58
C LEU A 73 -19.83 2.52 8.24
N ILE A 74 -19.39 1.68 7.30
CA ILE A 74 -20.06 1.45 6.01
C ILE A 74 -21.49 0.91 6.23
N ALA A 75 -21.69 0.02 7.19
CA ALA A 75 -23.01 -0.52 7.48
C ALA A 75 -23.91 0.46 8.25
N TYR A 76 -23.32 1.31 9.09
CA TYR A 76 -24.07 2.16 10.03
C TYR A 76 -24.43 3.54 9.45
N ILE A 77 -23.54 4.12 8.63
CA ILE A 77 -23.71 5.46 8.05
C ILE A 77 -24.45 5.37 6.73
N PRO A 78 -25.65 6.00 6.58
CA PRO A 78 -26.45 5.92 5.36
C PRO A 78 -25.81 6.60 4.15
N SER A 79 -24.95 7.61 4.36
CA SER A 79 -24.25 8.29 3.29
C SER A 79 -23.08 7.44 2.76
N ILE A 80 -23.28 6.86 1.57
CA ILE A 80 -22.27 6.04 0.87
C ILE A 80 -21.00 6.85 0.61
N ILE A 81 -21.17 8.07 0.10
CA ILE A 81 -20.02 8.94 -0.22
C ILE A 81 -19.18 9.20 1.03
N PHE A 82 -19.80 9.50 2.16
CA PHE A 82 -19.08 9.80 3.38
C PHE A 82 -18.39 8.55 3.98
N SER A 83 -19.12 7.44 4.14
CA SER A 83 -18.60 6.22 4.75
C SER A 83 -17.44 5.62 3.93
N TYR A 84 -17.59 5.56 2.59
CA TYR A 84 -16.54 5.06 1.72
C TYR A 84 -15.37 6.03 1.55
N SER A 85 -15.60 7.35 1.62
CA SER A 85 -14.49 8.32 1.62
C SER A 85 -13.58 8.14 2.83
N ILE A 86 -14.16 7.91 4.02
CA ILE A 86 -13.39 7.63 5.23
C ILE A 86 -12.63 6.30 5.08
N TYR A 87 -13.28 5.27 4.57
CA TYR A 87 -12.65 3.97 4.35
C TYR A 87 -11.48 4.06 3.36
N PHE A 88 -11.67 4.67 2.18
CA PHE A 88 -10.59 4.80 1.19
C PHE A 88 -9.47 5.73 1.67
N SER A 89 -9.78 6.77 2.46
CA SER A 89 -8.77 7.58 3.12
C SER A 89 -7.89 6.72 4.04
N TYR A 90 -8.51 5.91 4.88
CA TYR A 90 -7.81 4.98 5.75
C TYR A 90 -6.94 3.99 4.96
N LEU A 91 -7.51 3.36 3.93
CA LEU A 91 -6.80 2.39 3.09
C LEU A 91 -5.55 3.00 2.45
N ILE A 92 -5.69 4.15 1.79
CA ILE A 92 -4.59 4.83 1.11
C ILE A 92 -3.53 5.29 2.10
N LEU A 93 -3.95 5.91 3.21
CA LEU A 93 -3.03 6.44 4.22
C LEU A 93 -2.26 5.32 4.93
N MET A 94 -2.92 4.23 5.33
CA MET A 94 -2.27 3.10 6.00
C MET A 94 -1.30 2.37 5.07
N LEU A 95 -1.69 2.13 3.82
CA LEU A 95 -0.78 1.55 2.83
C LEU A 95 0.43 2.45 2.58
N THR A 96 0.21 3.74 2.37
CA THR A 96 1.30 4.70 2.13
C THR A 96 2.25 4.76 3.33
N LEU A 97 1.70 4.84 4.56
CA LEU A 97 2.51 4.87 5.79
C LEU A 97 3.36 3.61 5.95
N THR A 98 2.77 2.44 5.76
CA THR A 98 3.47 1.16 5.86
C THR A 98 4.56 1.05 4.80
N LEU A 99 4.24 1.38 3.55
CA LEU A 99 5.21 1.33 2.46
C LEU A 99 6.36 2.34 2.65
N VAL A 100 6.07 3.54 3.13
CA VAL A 100 7.13 4.53 3.45
C VAL A 100 8.05 4.02 4.55
N SER A 101 7.51 3.33 5.57
CA SER A 101 8.30 2.71 6.63
C SER A 101 9.23 1.62 6.10
N ASP A 102 8.69 0.74 5.25
CA ASP A 102 9.43 -0.40 4.71
C ASP A 102 10.48 0.00 3.68
N PHE A 103 10.18 0.98 2.84
CA PHE A 103 11.15 1.52 1.89
C PHE A 103 12.37 2.11 2.60
N SER A 104 12.17 2.77 3.75
CA SER A 104 13.30 3.28 4.53
C SER A 104 14.22 2.16 5.02
N ALA A 105 13.67 1.02 5.42
CA ALA A 105 14.43 -0.14 5.84
C ALA A 105 15.15 -0.83 4.66
N VAL A 106 14.49 -0.96 3.51
CA VAL A 106 15.04 -1.62 2.30
C VAL A 106 16.13 -0.79 1.62
N LEU A 107 16.04 0.54 1.64
CA LEU A 107 17.07 1.41 1.04
C LEU A 107 18.36 1.47 1.85
N LEU A 108 18.24 1.31 3.16
CA LEU A 108 19.39 1.31 4.07
C LEU A 108 20.03 -0.08 4.19
N ASP A 109 19.35 -1.11 3.70
CA ASP A 109 19.85 -2.48 3.73
C ASP A 109 20.56 -2.83 2.41
N THR A 110 21.85 -2.54 2.36
CA THR A 110 22.74 -2.92 1.25
C THR A 110 23.15 -4.40 1.29
N SER A 111 22.75 -5.15 2.30
CA SER A 111 23.11 -6.57 2.48
C SER A 111 22.55 -7.48 1.39
N ASP A 112 21.41 -7.14 0.78
CA ASP A 112 20.88 -7.85 -0.39
C ASP A 112 21.89 -7.86 -1.55
N ASN A 113 22.60 -6.75 -1.76
CA ASN A 113 23.56 -6.63 -2.86
C ASN A 113 24.81 -7.49 -2.60
N THR A 114 25.28 -7.57 -1.39
CA THR A 114 26.48 -8.36 -1.02
C THR A 114 26.22 -9.87 -1.03
N ILE A 115 24.98 -10.30 -0.75
CA ILE A 115 24.62 -11.72 -0.66
C ILE A 115 24.18 -12.29 -2.02
N ILE A 116 23.47 -11.51 -2.84
CA ILE A 116 22.83 -12.04 -4.06
C ILE A 116 23.69 -11.77 -5.31
N PHE A 117 24.37 -10.63 -5.41
CA PHE A 117 25.22 -10.32 -6.59
C PHE A 117 26.35 -11.33 -6.86
N PRO A 118 27.00 -11.97 -5.87
CA PRO A 118 28.00 -12.98 -6.16
C PRO A 118 27.44 -14.30 -6.71
N ARG A 119 26.12 -14.49 -6.70
CA ARG A 119 25.50 -15.73 -7.17
C ARG A 119 25.11 -15.65 -8.65
N PRO A 120 25.09 -16.78 -9.39
CA PRO A 120 24.77 -16.82 -10.82
C PRO A 120 23.25 -16.63 -11.04
N VAL A 121 22.72 -15.46 -10.65
CA VAL A 121 21.31 -15.08 -10.85
C VAL A 121 21.25 -14.02 -11.95
N SER A 122 20.39 -14.22 -12.95
CA SER A 122 20.21 -13.21 -13.98
C SER A 122 19.59 -11.94 -13.38
N ALA A 123 20.03 -10.76 -13.85
CA ALA A 123 19.45 -9.49 -13.40
C ALA A 123 17.92 -9.46 -13.56
N LYS A 124 17.41 -10.06 -14.63
CA LYS A 124 15.98 -10.15 -14.91
C LYS A 124 15.23 -10.97 -13.86
N THR A 125 15.76 -12.12 -13.45
CA THR A 125 15.19 -12.96 -12.40
C THR A 125 15.24 -12.27 -11.05
N PHE A 126 16.33 -11.58 -10.74
CA PHE A 126 16.47 -10.81 -9.50
C PHE A 126 15.42 -9.68 -9.39
N TYR A 127 15.27 -8.86 -10.45
CA TYR A 127 14.27 -7.79 -10.47
C TYR A 127 12.85 -8.34 -10.38
N ALA A 128 12.55 -9.43 -11.10
CA ALA A 128 11.25 -10.08 -11.02
C ALA A 128 10.96 -10.60 -9.62
N ALA A 129 11.92 -11.24 -8.96
CA ALA A 129 11.77 -11.74 -7.59
C ALA A 129 11.52 -10.60 -6.60
N ARG A 130 12.27 -9.48 -6.72
CA ARG A 130 12.08 -8.29 -5.89
C ARG A 130 10.69 -7.68 -6.08
N THR A 131 10.26 -7.48 -7.31
CA THR A 131 8.93 -6.93 -7.63
C THR A 131 7.81 -7.83 -7.12
N THR A 132 7.94 -9.15 -7.35
CA THR A 132 6.95 -10.13 -6.88
C THR A 132 6.86 -10.12 -5.36
N HIS A 133 7.98 -10.08 -4.66
CA HIS A 133 8.01 -9.99 -3.19
C HIS A 133 7.28 -8.74 -2.68
N ILE A 134 7.55 -7.57 -3.26
CA ILE A 134 6.86 -6.32 -2.90
C ILE A 134 5.35 -6.43 -3.17
N LEU A 135 4.95 -6.98 -4.31
CA LEU A 135 3.53 -7.16 -4.66
C LEU A 135 2.81 -8.10 -3.69
N LEU A 136 3.44 -9.20 -3.28
CA LEU A 136 2.87 -10.13 -2.32
C LEU A 136 2.73 -9.48 -0.94
N TYR A 137 3.73 -8.75 -0.50
CA TYR A 137 3.73 -8.02 0.77
C TYR A 137 2.63 -6.96 0.81
N VAL A 138 2.59 -6.08 -0.20
CA VAL A 138 1.57 -5.03 -0.33
C VAL A 138 0.18 -5.64 -0.45
N GLY A 139 0.05 -6.70 -1.26
CA GLY A 139 -1.20 -7.43 -1.45
C GLY A 139 -1.75 -8.00 -0.14
N GLN A 140 -0.89 -8.54 0.71
CA GLN A 140 -1.32 -9.06 2.01
C GLN A 140 -1.86 -7.96 2.92
N ILE A 141 -1.18 -6.82 2.99
CA ILE A 141 -1.63 -5.66 3.79
C ILE A 141 -2.94 -5.11 3.22
N ALA A 142 -3.03 -4.96 1.90
CA ALA A 142 -4.24 -4.49 1.23
C ALA A 142 -5.44 -5.42 1.50
N ILE A 143 -5.25 -6.74 1.45
CA ILE A 143 -6.29 -7.71 1.80
C ILE A 143 -6.70 -7.55 3.27
N ALA A 144 -5.76 -7.43 4.19
CA ALA A 144 -6.08 -7.26 5.61
C ALA A 144 -6.90 -5.99 5.87
N LEU A 145 -6.61 -4.90 5.15
CA LEU A 145 -7.31 -3.61 5.27
C LEU A 145 -8.67 -3.58 4.55
N SER A 146 -8.88 -4.38 3.50
CA SER A 146 -10.06 -4.29 2.63
C SER A 146 -11.05 -5.44 2.78
N LEU A 147 -10.65 -6.57 3.36
CA LEU A 147 -11.49 -7.78 3.40
C LEU A 147 -12.83 -7.53 4.12
N ALA A 148 -12.82 -6.94 5.31
CA ALA A 148 -14.03 -6.68 6.08
C ALA A 148 -14.95 -5.64 5.39
N PRO A 149 -14.47 -4.46 4.93
CA PRO A 149 -15.26 -3.53 4.12
C PRO A 149 -15.88 -4.15 2.87
N VAL A 150 -15.14 -4.97 2.13
CA VAL A 150 -15.65 -5.64 0.93
C VAL A 150 -16.76 -6.62 1.29
N ILE A 151 -16.57 -7.47 2.32
CA ILE A 151 -17.58 -8.42 2.77
C ILE A 151 -18.86 -7.69 3.20
N VAL A 152 -18.74 -6.64 4.00
CA VAL A 152 -19.89 -5.85 4.45
C VAL A 152 -20.61 -5.20 3.26
N SER A 153 -19.87 -4.69 2.27
CA SER A 153 -20.45 -4.12 1.05
C SER A 153 -21.29 -5.15 0.28
N PHE A 154 -20.86 -6.42 0.21
CA PHE A 154 -21.64 -7.49 -0.38
C PHE A 154 -22.96 -7.75 0.33
N PHE A 155 -22.95 -7.74 1.67
CA PHE A 155 -24.14 -8.06 2.44
C PHE A 155 -25.12 -6.89 2.60
N VAL A 156 -24.60 -5.65 2.72
CA VAL A 156 -25.43 -4.47 2.97
C VAL A 156 -25.98 -3.86 1.68
N TYR A 157 -25.13 -3.75 0.64
CA TYR A 157 -25.48 -3.06 -0.61
C TYR A 157 -25.62 -4.01 -1.82
N GLY A 158 -25.37 -5.30 -1.61
CA GLY A 158 -25.51 -6.32 -2.66
C GLY A 158 -24.24 -6.59 -3.48
N PRO A 159 -24.30 -7.63 -4.34
CA PRO A 159 -23.10 -8.16 -5.02
C PRO A 159 -22.43 -7.16 -5.97
N VAL A 160 -23.18 -6.29 -6.64
CA VAL A 160 -22.62 -5.30 -7.56
C VAL A 160 -21.73 -4.31 -6.82
N VAL A 161 -22.21 -3.79 -5.69
CA VAL A 161 -21.45 -2.85 -4.86
C VAL A 161 -20.27 -3.55 -4.20
N GLY A 162 -20.42 -4.81 -3.78
CA GLY A 162 -19.32 -5.61 -3.23
C GLY A 162 -18.19 -5.81 -4.24
N ILE A 163 -18.50 -6.16 -5.50
CA ILE A 163 -17.52 -6.28 -6.58
C ILE A 163 -16.89 -4.91 -6.89
N ALA A 164 -17.70 -3.85 -6.96
CA ALA A 164 -17.20 -2.50 -7.17
C ALA A 164 -16.22 -2.09 -6.05
N THR A 165 -16.56 -2.36 -4.78
CA THR A 165 -15.69 -2.10 -3.64
C THR A 165 -14.37 -2.88 -3.73
N LEU A 166 -14.41 -4.16 -4.12
CA LEU A 166 -13.21 -4.96 -4.34
C LEU A 166 -12.29 -4.37 -5.41
N LEU A 167 -12.87 -4.03 -6.58
CA LEU A 167 -12.10 -3.44 -7.69
C LEU A 167 -11.56 -2.06 -7.33
N THR A 168 -12.36 -1.22 -6.68
CA THR A 168 -11.93 0.11 -6.24
C THR A 168 -10.84 0.01 -5.16
N SER A 169 -10.92 -0.95 -4.24
CA SER A 169 -9.86 -1.19 -3.25
C SER A 169 -8.55 -1.64 -3.90
N PHE A 170 -8.62 -2.44 -4.96
CA PHE A 170 -7.44 -2.78 -5.75
C PHE A 170 -6.84 -1.54 -6.44
N LEU A 171 -7.66 -0.68 -7.04
CA LEU A 171 -7.21 0.57 -7.66
C LEU A 171 -6.66 1.56 -6.62
N ALA A 172 -7.26 1.64 -5.44
CA ALA A 172 -6.75 2.42 -4.31
C ALA A 172 -5.38 1.92 -3.84
N THR A 173 -5.17 0.61 -3.85
CA THR A 173 -3.86 0.00 -3.55
C THR A 173 -2.81 0.38 -4.59
N LEU A 174 -3.14 0.29 -5.88
CA LEU A 174 -2.26 0.76 -6.97
C LEU A 174 -1.92 2.23 -6.83
N PHE A 175 -2.90 3.05 -6.48
CA PHE A 175 -2.70 4.48 -6.25
C PHE A 175 -1.80 4.74 -5.05
N ALA A 176 -2.00 4.07 -3.92
CA ALA A 176 -1.16 4.19 -2.72
C ALA A 176 0.29 3.79 -3.00
N VAL A 177 0.52 2.69 -3.72
CA VAL A 177 1.86 2.27 -4.15
C VAL A 177 2.50 3.34 -5.05
N SER A 178 1.75 3.87 -6.01
CA SER A 178 2.23 4.93 -6.90
C SER A 178 2.55 6.21 -6.13
N LEU A 179 1.68 6.63 -5.22
CA LEU A 179 1.88 7.79 -4.36
C LEU A 179 3.16 7.64 -3.51
N THR A 180 3.37 6.47 -2.91
CA THR A 180 4.55 6.17 -2.11
C THR A 180 5.83 6.27 -2.94
N HIS A 181 5.85 5.68 -4.14
CA HIS A 181 7.00 5.79 -5.04
C HIS A 181 7.26 7.24 -5.47
N GLY A 182 6.21 8.01 -5.76
CA GLY A 182 6.31 9.43 -6.09
C GLY A 182 6.89 10.25 -4.95
N LEU A 183 6.37 10.07 -3.73
CA LEU A 183 6.89 10.71 -2.52
C LEU A 183 8.37 10.38 -2.29
N TYR A 184 8.73 9.11 -2.47
CA TYR A 184 10.11 8.65 -2.29
C TYR A 184 11.08 9.32 -3.25
N LEU A 185 10.70 9.44 -4.51
CA LEU A 185 11.52 10.10 -5.52
C LEU A 185 11.65 11.60 -5.28
N LEU A 186 10.58 12.21 -4.82
CA LEU A 186 10.58 13.62 -4.44
C LEU A 186 11.52 13.83 -3.25
N MET A 187 11.48 12.94 -2.26
CA MET A 187 12.39 12.98 -1.11
C MET A 187 13.85 12.79 -1.54
N LEU A 188 14.15 11.80 -2.39
CA LEU A 188 15.50 11.57 -2.91
C LEU A 188 16.04 12.73 -3.76
N ARG A 189 15.16 13.52 -4.37
CA ARG A 189 15.56 14.69 -5.16
C ARG A 189 15.98 15.87 -4.29
N TYR A 190 15.29 16.08 -3.16
CA TYR A 190 15.47 17.29 -2.33
C TYR A 190 16.28 17.06 -1.05
N PHE A 191 16.43 15.81 -0.60
CA PHE A 191 17.09 15.50 0.66
C PHE A 191 18.32 14.63 0.46
N SER A 192 19.36 14.83 1.28
CA SER A 192 20.49 13.90 1.42
C SER A 192 20.05 12.64 2.17
N GLU A 193 20.80 11.54 2.05
CA GLU A 193 20.49 10.25 2.68
C GLU A 193 20.25 10.33 4.18
N GLU A 194 21.09 11.10 4.90
CA GLU A 194 20.98 11.27 6.35
C GLU A 194 19.69 12.01 6.74
N LYS A 195 19.31 13.04 5.96
CA LYS A 195 18.08 13.78 6.16
C LYS A 195 16.84 13.00 5.76
N LEU A 196 16.96 12.10 4.78
CA LEU A 196 15.87 11.27 4.30
C LEU A 196 15.23 10.45 5.44
N LYS A 197 16.06 9.80 6.26
CA LYS A 197 15.60 9.01 7.42
C LYS A 197 14.84 9.87 8.42
N SER A 198 15.33 11.07 8.68
CA SER A 198 14.67 12.01 9.60
C SER A 198 13.33 12.50 9.04
N VAL A 199 13.26 12.84 7.75
CA VAL A 199 12.03 13.28 7.08
C VAL A 199 10.97 12.18 7.09
N ILE A 200 11.34 10.94 6.80
CA ILE A 200 10.42 9.79 6.88
C ILE A 200 9.88 9.63 8.31
N ASN A 201 10.75 9.72 9.31
CA ASN A 201 10.33 9.62 10.71
C ASN A 201 9.37 10.75 11.12
N TYR A 202 9.65 12.00 10.72
CA TYR A 202 8.72 13.12 10.96
C TYR A 202 7.39 12.95 10.23
N PHE A 203 7.41 12.44 8.99
CA PHE A 203 6.20 12.12 8.25
C PHE A 203 5.35 11.06 8.98
N GLN A 204 5.98 10.00 9.46
CA GLN A 204 5.30 8.95 10.25
C GLN A 204 4.69 9.49 11.54
N ILE A 205 5.45 10.31 12.29
CA ILE A 205 4.95 10.96 13.50
C ILE A 205 3.76 11.86 13.19
N GLY A 206 3.89 12.71 12.17
CA GLY A 206 2.82 13.62 11.74
C GLY A 206 1.55 12.88 11.33
N MET A 207 1.69 11.78 10.56
CA MET A 207 0.56 10.95 10.17
C MET A 207 -0.08 10.22 11.35
N THR A 208 0.72 9.75 12.31
CA THR A 208 0.20 9.12 13.53
C THR A 208 -0.60 10.12 14.36
N ILE A 209 -0.07 11.34 14.55
CA ILE A 209 -0.78 12.42 15.26
C ILE A 209 -2.08 12.78 14.52
N PHE A 210 -2.04 12.90 13.20
CA PHE A 210 -3.21 13.17 12.37
C PHE A 210 -4.28 12.08 12.53
N MET A 211 -3.89 10.80 12.47
CA MET A 211 -4.81 9.68 12.64
C MET A 211 -5.41 9.62 14.04
N MET A 212 -4.60 9.84 15.09
CA MET A 212 -5.10 9.90 16.47
C MET A 212 -6.02 11.09 16.67
N GLY A 213 -5.68 12.26 16.11
CA GLY A 213 -6.51 13.45 16.14
C GLY A 213 -7.83 13.25 15.43
N ALA A 214 -7.80 12.70 14.22
CA ALA A 214 -8.99 12.40 13.45
C ALA A 214 -9.92 11.41 14.21
N TYR A 215 -9.36 10.35 14.81
CA TYR A 215 -10.12 9.41 15.61
C TYR A 215 -10.81 10.05 16.82
N GLN A 216 -10.18 11.00 17.49
CA GLN A 216 -10.74 11.67 18.67
C GLN A 216 -11.70 12.82 18.32
N ILE A 217 -11.39 13.54 17.25
CA ILE A 217 -12.13 14.76 16.87
C ILE A 217 -13.38 14.40 16.07
N LEU A 218 -13.30 13.41 15.18
CA LEU A 218 -14.41 13.04 14.29
C LEU A 218 -15.69 12.67 15.04
N PRO A 219 -15.68 11.80 16.08
CA PRO A 219 -16.88 11.47 16.86
C PRO A 219 -17.41 12.64 17.71
N ARG A 220 -16.55 13.60 18.07
CA ARG A 220 -16.94 14.79 18.84
C ARG A 220 -17.56 15.88 17.97
N LEU A 221 -17.10 16.02 16.73
CA LEU A 221 -17.68 16.94 15.75
C LEU A 221 -19.00 16.41 15.19
N LEU A 222 -19.11 15.10 15.07
CA LEU A 222 -20.27 14.38 14.58
C LEU A 222 -20.91 13.73 15.79
N GLY A 223 -21.88 14.39 16.43
CA GLY A 223 -22.71 13.75 17.45
C GLY A 223 -23.30 12.44 16.89
N THR A 224 -23.67 11.51 17.76
CA THR A 224 -24.20 10.19 17.34
C THR A 224 -25.45 10.30 16.46
N ASP A 225 -26.27 11.34 16.67
CA ASP A 225 -27.45 11.61 15.85
C ASP A 225 -27.08 12.32 14.54
N ASP A 226 -26.01 13.10 14.54
CA ASP A 226 -25.51 13.79 13.33
C ASP A 226 -24.88 12.82 12.33
N LEU A 227 -24.26 11.73 12.79
CA LEU A 227 -23.67 10.71 11.89
C LEU A 227 -24.70 10.06 10.97
N LYS A 228 -25.96 9.90 11.43
CA LYS A 228 -27.06 9.38 10.60
C LYS A 228 -27.59 10.41 9.61
N ASN A 229 -27.38 11.69 9.89
CA ASN A 229 -27.86 12.80 9.08
C ASN A 229 -26.76 13.44 8.20
N VAL A 230 -25.54 12.92 8.25
CA VAL A 230 -24.46 13.41 7.39
C VAL A 230 -24.80 13.09 5.95
N ALA A 231 -25.26 14.10 5.22
CA ALA A 231 -25.37 14.08 3.78
C ALA A 231 -24.06 14.67 3.20
N ALA A 232 -23.20 13.80 2.69
CA ALA A 232 -22.06 14.24 1.89
C ALA A 232 -22.41 14.09 0.43
N ASP A 233 -22.56 15.21 -0.25
CA ASP A 233 -22.72 15.25 -1.70
C ASP A 233 -21.40 15.55 -2.38
N LEU A 234 -21.21 15.02 -3.60
CA LEU A 234 -20.07 15.34 -4.41
C LEU A 234 -20.16 16.81 -4.84
N SER A 235 -19.19 17.60 -4.43
CA SER A 235 -19.01 18.99 -4.83
C SER A 235 -17.79 19.09 -5.74
N TRP A 236 -17.67 20.12 -6.58
CA TRP A 236 -16.58 20.27 -7.56
C TRP A 236 -15.16 20.07 -6.99
N TRP A 237 -14.94 20.36 -5.72
CA TRP A 237 -13.65 20.19 -5.02
C TRP A 237 -13.27 18.71 -4.73
N PHE A 238 -14.19 17.76 -4.91
CA PHE A 238 -13.91 16.33 -4.72
C PHE A 238 -12.78 15.83 -5.62
N VAL A 239 -12.58 16.48 -6.77
CA VAL A 239 -11.51 16.18 -7.73
C VAL A 239 -10.12 16.18 -7.09
N PHE A 240 -9.90 17.01 -6.08
CA PHE A 240 -8.63 17.12 -5.36
C PHE A 240 -8.44 16.04 -4.28
N ILE A 241 -9.47 15.29 -3.95
CA ILE A 241 -9.46 14.32 -2.84
C ILE A 241 -9.68 12.91 -3.38
N PRO A 242 -8.58 12.12 -3.57
CA PRO A 242 -8.65 10.79 -4.15
C PRO A 242 -9.68 9.84 -3.51
N PRO A 243 -9.80 9.76 -2.17
CA PRO A 243 -10.83 8.94 -1.54
C PRO A 243 -12.28 9.30 -1.91
N MET A 244 -12.56 10.57 -2.20
CA MET A 244 -13.92 11.00 -2.54
C MET A 244 -14.36 10.55 -3.93
N TRP A 245 -13.47 10.55 -4.95
CA TRP A 245 -13.84 10.00 -6.26
C TRP A 245 -13.96 8.48 -6.22
N MET A 246 -13.16 7.81 -5.38
CA MET A 246 -13.34 6.38 -5.15
C MET A 246 -14.69 6.06 -4.50
N ALA A 247 -15.11 6.86 -3.51
CA ALA A 247 -16.43 6.74 -2.91
C ALA A 247 -17.56 7.07 -3.89
N GLY A 248 -17.38 8.12 -4.71
CA GLY A 248 -18.34 8.48 -5.77
C GLY A 248 -18.52 7.39 -6.82
N SER A 249 -17.47 6.62 -7.11
CA SER A 249 -17.59 5.44 -7.98
C SER A 249 -18.44 4.33 -7.37
N ILE A 250 -18.40 4.15 -6.05
CA ILE A 250 -19.26 3.20 -5.34
C ILE A 250 -20.72 3.69 -5.31
N ASP A 251 -20.93 4.98 -5.09
CA ASP A 251 -22.28 5.57 -5.11
C ASP A 251 -22.95 5.39 -6.49
N PHE A 252 -22.20 5.55 -7.58
CA PHE A 252 -22.68 5.24 -8.94
C PHE A 252 -23.21 3.80 -9.06
N PHE A 253 -22.47 2.80 -8.58
CA PHE A 253 -22.90 1.40 -8.63
C PHE A 253 -24.03 1.06 -7.65
N SER A 254 -24.20 1.84 -6.60
CA SER A 254 -25.26 1.63 -5.62
C SER A 254 -26.61 2.21 -6.06
N ARG A 255 -26.62 3.42 -6.60
CA ARG A 255 -27.85 4.15 -6.95
C ARG A 255 -28.20 4.07 -8.43
N TYR A 256 -27.30 3.62 -9.29
CA TYR A 256 -27.42 3.63 -10.75
C TYR A 256 -27.79 5.03 -11.31
N HIS A 257 -27.42 6.09 -10.59
CA HIS A 257 -27.73 7.45 -10.99
C HIS A 257 -26.59 8.03 -11.82
N LEU A 258 -26.88 8.31 -13.09
CA LEU A 258 -25.95 8.95 -14.03
C LEU A 258 -26.00 10.47 -13.82
N ASP A 259 -25.27 10.94 -12.83
CA ASP A 259 -24.95 12.35 -12.70
C ASP A 259 -23.54 12.64 -13.20
N TRP A 260 -23.31 13.84 -13.69
CA TRP A 260 -22.00 14.28 -14.19
C TRP A 260 -20.88 14.09 -13.18
N MET A 261 -21.16 14.34 -11.90
CA MET A 261 -20.17 14.22 -10.82
C MET A 261 -19.81 12.75 -10.53
N THR A 262 -20.77 11.84 -10.47
CA THR A 262 -20.53 10.41 -10.26
C THR A 262 -19.80 9.78 -11.45
N LEU A 263 -20.10 10.21 -12.66
CA LEU A 263 -19.40 9.76 -13.85
C LEU A 263 -17.94 10.22 -13.86
N THR A 264 -17.67 11.48 -13.52
CA THR A 264 -16.29 11.99 -13.39
C THR A 264 -15.53 11.28 -12.28
N ALA A 265 -16.17 10.99 -11.14
CA ALA A 265 -15.59 10.21 -10.05
C ALA A 265 -15.18 8.80 -10.52
N LEU A 266 -16.05 8.13 -11.30
CA LEU A 266 -15.74 6.82 -11.87
C LEU A 266 -14.55 6.88 -12.82
N VAL A 267 -14.51 7.87 -13.73
CA VAL A 267 -13.40 8.06 -14.66
C VAL A 267 -12.08 8.29 -13.91
N PHE A 268 -12.07 9.16 -12.90
CA PHE A 268 -10.87 9.39 -12.10
C PHE A 268 -10.43 8.13 -11.34
N THR A 269 -11.36 7.39 -10.78
CA THR A 269 -11.06 6.13 -10.08
C THR A 269 -10.39 5.11 -11.00
N LEU A 270 -10.79 5.02 -12.25
CA LEU A 270 -10.22 4.09 -13.23
C LEU A 270 -8.90 4.60 -13.83
N VAL A 271 -8.86 5.88 -14.21
CA VAL A 271 -7.76 6.43 -15.00
C VAL A 271 -6.56 6.83 -14.15
N VAL A 272 -6.78 7.54 -13.05
CA VAL A 272 -5.68 8.13 -12.27
C VAL A 272 -4.74 7.08 -11.65
N PRO A 273 -5.22 6.00 -11.00
CA PRO A 273 -4.33 4.97 -10.46
C PRO A 273 -3.50 4.27 -11.53
N VAL A 274 -4.13 3.95 -12.68
CA VAL A 274 -3.44 3.28 -13.79
C VAL A 274 -2.43 4.20 -14.47
N LEU A 275 -2.79 5.46 -14.66
CA LEU A 275 -1.91 6.45 -15.27
C LEU A 275 -0.72 6.77 -14.35
N SER A 276 -0.95 6.96 -13.07
CA SER A 276 0.11 7.18 -12.08
C SER A 276 1.09 6.00 -12.02
N TRP A 277 0.57 4.78 -12.01
CA TRP A 277 1.39 3.55 -12.06
C TRP A 277 2.26 3.48 -13.33
N LYS A 278 1.66 3.73 -14.52
CA LYS A 278 2.41 3.75 -15.78
C LYS A 278 3.48 4.82 -15.82
N THR A 279 3.16 6.03 -15.35
CA THR A 279 4.08 7.17 -15.34
C THR A 279 5.28 6.89 -14.44
N ILE A 280 5.04 6.36 -13.25
CA ILE A 280 6.09 6.01 -12.30
C ILE A 280 6.99 4.92 -12.87
N ASN A 281 6.44 3.82 -13.38
CA ASN A 281 7.25 2.75 -13.93
C ASN A 281 8.06 3.16 -15.16
N ARG A 282 7.53 4.04 -16.00
CA ARG A 282 8.20 4.46 -17.23
C ARG A 282 9.30 5.48 -17.01
N TYR A 283 9.06 6.47 -16.17
CA TYR A 283 9.97 7.62 -16.02
C TYR A 283 10.79 7.59 -14.74
N LEU A 284 10.28 7.01 -13.67
CA LEU A 284 10.86 7.12 -12.35
C LEU A 284 11.68 5.87 -11.95
N SER A 285 11.27 4.69 -12.37
CA SER A 285 11.98 3.44 -12.07
C SER A 285 13.41 3.42 -12.60
N PRO A 286 13.73 3.87 -13.84
CA PRO A 286 15.11 3.93 -14.33
C PRO A 286 16.00 4.92 -13.57
N TYR A 287 15.44 6.09 -13.21
CA TYR A 287 16.16 7.10 -12.43
C TYR A 287 16.52 6.60 -11.03
N PHE A 288 15.60 5.86 -10.41
CA PHE A 288 15.78 5.27 -9.09
C PHE A 288 16.90 4.21 -9.07
N SER A 289 16.90 3.31 -10.05
CA SER A 289 17.92 2.25 -10.16
C SER A 289 19.33 2.82 -10.38
N THR A 290 19.47 3.87 -11.18
CA THR A 290 20.75 4.54 -11.43
C THR A 290 21.28 5.25 -10.18
N LYS A 291 20.40 5.92 -9.44
CA LYS A 291 20.80 6.65 -8.23
C LYS A 291 21.17 5.69 -7.09
N LEU A 292 20.44 4.59 -6.91
CA LEU A 292 20.79 3.53 -5.95
C LEU A 292 22.12 2.84 -6.28
N ALA A 293 22.42 2.60 -7.57
CA ALA A 293 23.69 2.04 -7.98
C ALA A 293 24.86 2.98 -7.62
N ASN A 294 24.68 4.28 -7.80
CA ASN A 294 25.70 5.29 -7.46
C ASN A 294 25.93 5.43 -5.93
N LEU A 295 24.90 5.21 -5.13
CA LEU A 295 25.00 5.23 -3.66
C LEU A 295 25.79 4.03 -3.13
N GLY A 296 25.58 2.84 -3.73
CA GLY A 296 26.36 1.64 -3.39
C GLY A 296 27.85 1.72 -3.74
N THR A 297 28.23 2.57 -4.70
CA THR A 297 29.64 2.76 -5.07
C THR A 297 30.35 3.81 -4.23
N SER A 298 29.67 4.78 -3.66
CA SER A 298 30.27 5.81 -2.80
C SER A 298 30.67 5.30 -1.41
N THR A 299 30.05 4.21 -0.93
CA THR A 299 30.38 3.58 0.35
C THR A 299 31.58 2.63 0.26
N SER A 300 32.06 2.29 -0.93
CA SER A 300 33.19 1.39 -1.16
C SER A 300 34.51 2.08 -1.54
N ALA A 301 34.62 3.41 -1.32
CA ALA A 301 35.90 4.08 -1.44
C ALA A 301 36.86 3.58 -0.34
N PRO A 302 38.05 3.02 -0.67
CA PRO A 302 38.98 2.54 0.34
C PRO A 302 39.46 3.73 1.17
N MET A 303 39.41 3.58 2.53
CA MET A 303 40.15 4.47 3.42
C MET A 303 41.60 4.48 2.94
N SER A 304 42.09 5.62 2.47
CA SER A 304 43.50 5.81 2.25
C SER A 304 44.17 5.74 3.63
N THR A 305 44.92 4.66 3.83
CA THR A 305 45.87 4.57 4.92
C THR A 305 46.97 5.55 4.62
N ASN A 306 47.02 6.66 5.33
CA ASN A 306 48.23 7.45 5.58
C ASN A 306 48.71 7.12 6.99
#